data_59cd4d0584cec393d5cd22faa7fd1231
#
_entry.id   59cd4d0584cec393d5cd22faa7fd1231
#
_cell.length_a   1.000
_cell.length_b   1.000
_cell.length_c   1.000
_cell.angle_alpha   90.00
_cell.angle_beta   90.00
_cell.angle_gamma   90.00
#
_symmetry.space_group_name_H-M   'P 1'
#
loop_
_entity.id
_entity.type
_entity.pdbx_description
1 polymer ?
#
loop_
_entity_poly.entity_id
_entity_poly.type
_entity_poly.pdbx_seq_one_letter_code
_entity_poly.pdbx_strand_id
1 'polypeptide(L)' 'MIDKSAHYNNLLDFYENLLTDKQKLVAHMYFREDYSLSEIAEHTLSSRSAVHDSVQRVESILDSIF' A
#
# COMPACT_ATOMS: atom_id res chain seq x y z
N MET A 1 -14.33 15.21 -5.03
CA MET A 1 -12.89 14.96 -5.23
C MET A 1 -12.62 13.47 -5.10
N ILE A 2 -11.87 12.90 -6.03
CA ILE A 2 -11.58 11.46 -5.98
C ILE A 2 -10.54 11.20 -4.90
N ASP A 3 -10.88 10.34 -3.97
CA ASP A 3 -9.94 9.92 -2.94
C ASP A 3 -8.99 8.88 -3.54
N LYS A 4 -7.70 9.17 -3.50
CA LYS A 4 -6.66 8.28 -3.99
C LYS A 4 -6.71 6.93 -3.28
N SER A 5 -6.99 6.92 -1.99
CA SER A 5 -7.10 5.69 -1.21
C SER A 5 -8.25 4.81 -1.70
N ALA A 6 -9.39 5.42 -2.06
CA ALA A 6 -10.53 4.67 -2.58
C ALA A 6 -10.18 3.99 -3.90
N HIS A 7 -9.46 4.69 -4.78
CA HIS A 7 -9.00 4.13 -6.06
C HIS A 7 -8.12 2.89 -5.84
N TYR A 8 -7.12 2.99 -4.97
CA TYR A 8 -6.22 1.87 -4.71
C TYR A 8 -6.90 0.75 -3.92
N ASN A 9 -7.84 1.06 -3.04
CA ASN A 9 -8.62 0.05 -2.34
C ASN A 9 -9.43 -0.80 -3.32
N ASN A 10 -10.03 -0.18 -4.32
CA ASN A 10 -10.77 -0.91 -5.34
C ASN A 10 -9.84 -1.85 -6.12
N LEU A 11 -8.66 -1.38 -6.49
CA LEU A 11 -7.68 -2.20 -7.19
C LEU A 11 -7.19 -3.36 -6.31
N LEU A 12 -6.98 -3.11 -5.02
CA LEU A 12 -6.56 -4.15 -4.09
C LEU A 12 -7.57 -5.29 -4.01
N ASP A 13 -8.87 -4.99 -4.02
CA ASP A 13 -9.90 -6.01 -3.95
C ASP A 13 -9.77 -7.06 -5.06
N PHE A 14 -9.30 -6.64 -6.24
CA PHE A 14 -9.19 -7.53 -7.39
C PHE A 14 -7.77 -8.05 -7.62
N TYR A 15 -6.77 -7.29 -7.25
CA TYR A 15 -5.39 -7.54 -7.70
C TYR A 15 -4.37 -7.71 -6.57
N GLU A 16 -4.83 -7.84 -5.33
CA GLU A 16 -3.89 -7.97 -4.20
C GLU A 16 -2.99 -9.19 -4.32
N ASN A 17 -3.43 -10.21 -5.04
CA ASN A 17 -2.63 -11.43 -5.25
C ASN A 17 -1.38 -11.20 -6.11
N LEU A 18 -1.29 -10.06 -6.78
CA LEU A 18 -0.09 -9.68 -7.51
C LEU A 18 1.01 -9.14 -6.60
N LEU A 19 0.67 -8.89 -5.34
CA LEU A 19 1.60 -8.32 -4.36
C LEU A 19 2.22 -9.42 -3.51
N THR A 20 3.44 -9.18 -3.02
CA THR A 20 4.04 -10.04 -2.00
C THR A 20 3.26 -9.88 -0.70
N ASP A 21 3.45 -10.82 0.24
CA ASP A 21 2.78 -10.74 1.54
C ASP A 21 3.11 -9.45 2.27
N LYS A 22 4.36 -9.01 2.22
CA LYS A 22 4.77 -7.75 2.84
C LYS A 22 4.12 -6.56 2.16
N GLN A 23 4.06 -6.56 0.83
CA GLN A 23 3.41 -5.49 0.07
C GLN A 23 1.91 -5.42 0.37
N LYS A 24 1.25 -6.58 0.49
CA LYS A 24 -0.17 -6.63 0.88
C LYS A 24 -0.37 -6.00 2.25
N LEU A 25 0.46 -6.36 3.22
CA LEU A 25 0.35 -5.84 4.58
C LEU A 25 0.48 -4.31 4.58
N VAL A 26 1.51 -3.80 3.93
CA VAL A 26 1.73 -2.34 3.84
C VAL A 26 0.57 -1.67 3.13
N ALA A 27 0.09 -2.25 2.03
CA ALA A 27 -1.02 -1.69 1.28
C ALA A 27 -2.30 -1.61 2.11
N HIS A 28 -2.63 -2.66 2.84
CA HIS A 28 -3.81 -2.66 3.70
C HIS A 28 -3.71 -1.63 4.82
N MET A 29 -2.56 -1.51 5.45
CA MET A 29 -2.35 -0.54 6.52
C MET A 29 -2.45 0.90 5.99
N TYR A 30 -1.87 1.14 4.84
CA TYR A 30 -1.81 2.50 4.28
C TYR A 30 -3.13 2.93 3.66
N PHE A 31 -3.71 2.08 2.80
CA PHE A 31 -4.89 2.47 2.02
C PHE A 31 -6.21 2.18 2.72
N ARG A 32 -6.28 1.14 3.54
CA ARG A 32 -7.53 0.74 4.20
C ARG A 32 -7.65 1.23 5.63
N GLU A 33 -6.55 1.23 6.37
CA GLU A 33 -6.55 1.59 7.79
C GLU A 33 -6.04 3.00 8.06
N ASP A 34 -5.63 3.71 7.03
CA ASP A 34 -5.15 5.09 7.12
C ASP A 34 -3.98 5.29 8.08
N TYR A 35 -3.13 4.30 8.21
CA TYR A 35 -1.92 4.43 9.02
C TYR A 35 -0.93 5.36 8.31
N SER A 36 -0.21 6.16 9.09
CA SER A 36 0.88 6.97 8.56
C SER A 36 2.09 6.08 8.23
N LEU A 37 3.00 6.61 7.42
CA LEU A 37 4.23 5.89 7.10
C LEU A 37 5.02 5.52 8.35
N SER A 38 5.07 6.44 9.33
CA SER A 38 5.76 6.19 10.59
C SER A 38 5.10 5.07 11.40
N GLU A 39 3.78 5.05 11.46
CA GLU A 39 3.05 3.99 12.15
C GLU A 39 3.29 2.62 11.50
N ILE A 40 3.27 2.56 10.17
CA ILE A 40 3.54 1.33 9.45
C ILE A 40 4.98 0.88 9.70
N ALA A 41 5.92 1.81 9.69
CA ALA A 41 7.32 1.51 9.96
C ALA A 41 7.51 0.86 11.34
N GLU A 42 6.81 1.36 12.34
CA GLU A 42 6.85 0.78 13.69
C GLU A 42 6.29 -0.64 13.71
N HIS A 43 5.15 -0.85 13.06
CA HIS A 43 4.49 -2.16 13.01
C HIS A 43 5.31 -3.20 12.25
N THR A 44 6.01 -2.79 11.20
CA THR A 44 6.77 -3.71 10.35
C THR A 44 8.24 -3.78 10.72
N LEU A 45 8.66 -3.05 11.75
CA LEU A 45 10.06 -2.96 12.18
C LEU A 45 10.97 -2.52 11.03
N SER A 46 10.48 -1.60 10.23
CA SER A 46 11.17 -1.06 9.05
C SER A 46 11.42 0.43 9.24
N SER A 47 12.22 1.00 8.34
CA SER A 47 12.38 2.46 8.31
C SER A 47 11.20 3.10 7.59
N ARG A 48 10.95 4.39 7.86
CA ARG A 48 9.93 5.15 7.15
C ARG A 48 10.21 5.18 5.65
N SER A 49 11.48 5.32 5.28
CA SER A 49 11.88 5.32 3.86
C SER A 49 11.54 4.00 3.18
N ALA A 50 11.79 2.88 3.86
CA ALA A 50 11.46 1.56 3.32
C ALA A 50 9.96 1.40 3.11
N VAL A 51 9.15 1.89 4.05
CA VAL A 51 7.69 1.85 3.92
C VAL A 51 7.24 2.71 2.76
N HIS A 52 7.80 3.90 2.62
CA HIS A 52 7.49 4.80 1.50
C HIS A 52 7.78 4.12 0.15
N ASP A 53 8.94 3.47 0.05
CA ASP A 53 9.29 2.72 -1.16
C ASP A 53 8.29 1.59 -1.44
N SER A 54 7.89 0.88 -0.39
CA SER A 54 6.90 -0.21 -0.52
C SER A 54 5.57 0.32 -1.03
N VAL A 55 5.10 1.45 -0.49
CA VAL A 55 3.86 2.07 -0.95
C VAL A 55 3.97 2.48 -2.41
N GLN A 56 5.08 3.09 -2.81
CA GLN A 56 5.28 3.49 -4.20
C GLN A 56 5.31 2.29 -5.15
N ARG A 57 5.92 1.19 -4.73
CA ARG A 57 5.95 -0.04 -5.53
C ARG A 57 4.55 -0.63 -5.69
N VAL A 58 3.76 -0.63 -4.62
CA VAL A 58 2.37 -1.09 -4.68
C VAL A 58 1.57 -0.23 -5.65
N GLU A 59 1.68 1.09 -5.55
CA GLU A 59 1.00 2.01 -6.46
C GLU A 59 1.42 1.75 -7.91
N SER A 60 2.70 1.55 -8.15
CA SER A 60 3.23 1.29 -9.48
C SER A 60 2.68 -0.02 -10.07
N ILE A 61 2.64 -1.07 -9.26
CA ILE A 61 2.11 -2.37 -9.69
C ILE A 61 0.63 -2.24 -10.03
N LEU A 62 -0.15 -1.60 -9.18
CA LEU A 62 -1.58 -1.45 -9.39
C LEU A 62 -1.89 -0.54 -10.58
N ASP A 63 -1.10 0.52 -10.75
CA ASP A 63 -1.27 1.43 -11.89
C ASP A 63 -0.94 0.77 -13.21
N SER A 64 -0.05 -0.21 -13.22
CA SER A 64 0.35 -0.91 -14.45
C SER A 64 -0.72 -1.85 -14.98
N ILE A 65 -1.79 -2.11 -14.22
CA ILE A 65 -2.88 -2.98 -14.62
C ILE A 65 -3.75 -2.32 -15.71
N PHE A 66 -3.75 -1.01 -15.74
CA PHE A 66 -4.43 -0.25 -16.77
C PHE A 66 -3.43 0.25 -17.79
#